data_9c069738ac4cc95fa17366206846311b
#
_entry.id   9c069738ac4cc95fa17366206846311b
#
_cell.length_a   1.000
_cell.length_b   1.000
_cell.length_c   1.000
_cell.angle_alpha   90.00
_cell.angle_beta   90.00
_cell.angle_gamma   90.00
#
_symmetry.space_group_name_H-M   'P 1'
#
loop_
_entity.id
_entity.type
_entity.pdbx_description
1 polymer ?
#
loop_
_entity_poly.entity_id
_entity_poly.type
_entity_poly.pdbx_seq_one_letter_code
_entity_poly.pdbx_strand_id
1 'polypeptide(L)'
;MINKLKEKKLKNSSISVKPYVYNIPSISSVSIRFLILLSVQVLMLLITKSYNAFFVVLTSFLGALAASVINCYVSKEPYYNIMNISIQGLLIGLLLPEVYPLSMVFVISFATILVSRLIVFKGINSWINVPALAIIIAWYIGNTFFPQFAISSEFLTMRNSSVYLIQNGYFPIYSFDASITAYLNKNIFSLANVSIPEGFVSLFWDSHSIIPAFRFNFITIISAIVLFSDNAFSMIIPSFFLTVYAVLVRLFVPYLFGGAINQGDMILALLTSGMLFSAVFLIQWYGTIPVTVGGKVTLGIVSGIIAFVIVGCGTSPVGMAYTIIFSNIICMILRIFEEKNNDIIAGRVVMKYSAKAEAESGDKK
;
A
#
# COMPACT_ATOMS: atom_id res chain seq x y z
N MET A 1 32.13 11.61 53.13
CA MET A 1 32.57 12.39 51.95
C MET A 1 32.07 11.79 50.64
N ILE A 2 32.06 10.49 50.48
CA ILE A 2 31.64 9.77 49.25
C ILE A 2 30.14 9.92 48.92
N ASN A 3 29.26 9.96 49.94
CA ASN A 3 27.82 10.14 49.72
C ASN A 3 27.44 11.56 49.23
N LYS A 4 28.15 12.62 49.67
CA LYS A 4 27.94 13.96 49.18
C LYS A 4 28.39 14.14 47.70
N LEU A 5 29.37 13.35 47.23
CA LEU A 5 29.82 13.36 45.86
C LEU A 5 28.82 12.59 44.92
N LYS A 6 28.16 11.51 45.43
CA LYS A 6 27.11 10.82 44.67
C LYS A 6 25.83 11.67 44.55
N GLU A 7 25.44 12.38 45.62
CA GLU A 7 24.30 13.32 45.51
C GLU A 7 24.58 14.51 44.61
N LYS A 8 25.82 15.02 44.59
CA LYS A 8 26.21 16.09 43.66
C LYS A 8 26.27 15.67 42.20
N LYS A 9 26.62 14.39 41.92
CA LYS A 9 26.56 13.81 40.55
C LYS A 9 25.12 13.53 40.09
N LEU A 10 24.21 13.15 41.01
CA LEU A 10 22.80 12.98 40.70
C LEU A 10 22.07 14.32 40.47
N LYS A 11 22.50 15.38 41.17
CA LYS A 11 21.91 16.72 41.02
C LYS A 11 22.36 17.46 39.73
N ASN A 12 23.50 17.08 39.15
CA ASN A 12 24.03 17.70 37.91
C ASN A 12 23.70 16.90 36.63
N SER A 13 23.06 15.77 36.71
CA SER A 13 22.35 15.16 35.59
C SER A 13 20.97 15.82 35.49
N SER A 14 20.94 17.09 35.11
CA SER A 14 19.75 17.66 34.53
C SER A 14 19.52 16.86 33.23
N ILE A 15 18.69 15.83 33.34
CA ILE A 15 18.08 15.25 32.15
C ILE A 15 17.34 16.43 31.53
N SER A 16 17.97 17.07 30.55
CA SER A 16 17.27 18.01 29.71
C SER A 16 16.28 17.16 28.93
N VAL A 17 15.11 16.98 29.51
CA VAL A 17 13.95 16.49 28.80
C VAL A 17 13.70 17.57 27.74
N LYS A 18 14.32 17.39 26.59
CA LYS A 18 13.95 18.19 25.44
C LYS A 18 12.46 18.00 25.27
N PRO A 19 11.65 19.06 25.09
CA PRO A 19 10.20 19.00 25.15
C PRO A 19 9.58 18.34 23.91
N TYR A 20 10.23 17.35 23.34
CA TYR A 20 9.70 16.55 22.24
C TYR A 20 9.07 15.28 22.83
N VAL A 21 7.83 15.40 23.29
CA VAL A 21 6.98 14.24 23.48
C VAL A 21 6.65 13.74 22.05
N TYR A 22 7.32 12.69 21.62
CA TYR A 22 6.98 12.01 20.39
C TYR A 22 5.67 11.25 20.62
N ASN A 23 4.58 11.90 20.25
CA ASN A 23 3.26 11.30 20.38
C ASN A 23 3.02 10.43 19.15
N ILE A 24 3.01 9.10 19.33
CA ILE A 24 2.60 8.17 18.26
C ILE A 24 1.17 8.52 17.88
N PRO A 25 0.86 8.78 16.60
CA PRO A 25 -0.48 9.15 16.18
C PRO A 25 -1.48 8.06 16.57
N SER A 26 -2.62 8.45 17.11
CA SER A 26 -3.68 7.51 17.46
C SER A 26 -4.22 6.80 16.21
N ILE A 27 -4.72 5.57 16.38
CA ILE A 27 -5.35 4.81 15.28
C ILE A 27 -6.46 5.62 14.62
N SER A 28 -7.26 6.36 15.39
CA SER A 28 -8.31 7.23 14.86
C SER A 28 -7.76 8.35 13.98
N SER A 29 -6.66 9.00 14.39
CA SER A 29 -6.02 10.06 13.62
C SER A 29 -5.50 9.54 12.27
N VAL A 30 -4.87 8.36 12.29
CA VAL A 30 -4.38 7.70 11.06
C VAL A 30 -5.56 7.32 10.15
N SER A 31 -6.63 6.76 10.71
CA SER A 31 -7.84 6.38 9.95
C SER A 31 -8.53 7.58 9.32
N ILE A 32 -8.63 8.71 10.01
CA ILE A 32 -9.20 9.95 9.44
C ILE A 32 -8.39 10.44 8.24
N ARG A 33 -7.06 10.49 8.37
CA ARG A 33 -6.19 10.88 7.24
C ARG A 33 -6.35 9.96 6.06
N PHE A 34 -6.37 8.65 6.31
CA PHE A 34 -6.60 7.65 5.27
C PHE A 34 -7.93 7.87 4.56
N LEU A 35 -9.00 8.12 5.32
CA LEU A 35 -10.33 8.41 4.80
C LEU A 35 -10.35 9.67 3.94
N ILE A 36 -9.70 10.76 4.39
CA ILE A 36 -9.60 12.01 3.62
C ILE A 36 -8.88 11.75 2.29
N LEU A 37 -7.74 11.06 2.29
CA LEU A 37 -6.98 10.81 1.08
C LEU A 37 -7.74 9.92 0.08
N LEU A 38 -8.45 8.89 0.55
CA LEU A 38 -9.34 8.11 -0.32
C LEU A 38 -10.52 8.93 -0.83
N SER A 39 -11.08 9.82 -0.01
CA SER A 39 -12.17 10.71 -0.45
C SER A 39 -11.73 11.64 -1.57
N VAL A 40 -10.48 12.10 -1.58
CA VAL A 40 -9.92 12.88 -2.71
C VAL A 40 -9.89 12.04 -3.98
N GLN A 41 -9.52 10.76 -3.92
CA GLN A 41 -9.58 9.85 -5.07
C GLN A 41 -11.02 9.74 -5.61
N VAL A 42 -12.01 9.61 -4.72
CA VAL A 42 -13.43 9.54 -5.09
C VAL A 42 -13.94 10.86 -5.69
N LEU A 43 -13.52 12.01 -5.14
CA LEU A 43 -13.84 13.32 -5.70
C LEU A 43 -13.32 13.49 -7.14
N MET A 44 -12.14 12.94 -7.44
CA MET A 44 -11.60 12.97 -8.80
C MET A 44 -12.47 12.22 -9.81
N LEU A 45 -13.17 11.15 -9.39
CA LEU A 45 -14.13 10.46 -10.26
C LEU A 45 -15.29 11.36 -10.66
N LEU A 46 -15.74 12.24 -9.77
CA LEU A 46 -16.78 13.23 -10.09
C LEU A 46 -16.24 14.32 -11.03
N ILE A 47 -15.05 14.83 -10.80
CA ILE A 47 -14.40 15.85 -11.63
C ILE A 47 -14.18 15.32 -13.05
N THR A 48 -13.77 14.07 -13.20
CA THR A 48 -13.56 13.41 -14.50
C THR A 48 -14.85 12.86 -15.10
N LYS A 49 -16.01 13.12 -14.48
CA LYS A 49 -17.36 12.68 -14.94
C LYS A 49 -17.49 11.14 -15.09
N SER A 50 -16.72 10.38 -14.34
CA SER A 50 -16.77 8.92 -14.34
C SER A 50 -17.86 8.44 -13.35
N TYR A 51 -19.11 8.70 -13.66
CA TYR A 51 -20.23 8.45 -12.76
C TYR A 51 -20.43 6.97 -12.45
N ASN A 52 -20.17 6.07 -13.40
CA ASN A 52 -20.28 4.61 -13.15
C ASN A 52 -19.28 4.17 -12.07
N ALA A 53 -18.04 4.58 -12.17
CA ALA A 53 -17.02 4.32 -11.17
C ALA A 53 -17.41 4.90 -9.80
N PHE A 54 -17.95 6.12 -9.78
CA PHE A 54 -18.42 6.75 -8.54
C PHE A 54 -19.55 5.94 -7.90
N PHE A 55 -20.56 5.48 -8.67
CA PHE A 55 -21.64 4.65 -8.13
C PHE A 55 -21.16 3.29 -7.61
N VAL A 56 -20.17 2.67 -8.24
CA VAL A 56 -19.54 1.43 -7.73
C VAL A 56 -18.90 1.69 -6.36
N VAL A 57 -18.13 2.77 -6.23
CA VAL A 57 -17.50 3.13 -4.94
C VAL A 57 -18.56 3.45 -3.88
N LEU A 58 -19.58 4.23 -4.23
CA LEU A 58 -20.65 4.57 -3.30
C LEU A 58 -21.41 3.33 -2.83
N THR A 59 -21.73 2.42 -3.74
CA THR A 59 -22.46 1.17 -3.43
C THR A 59 -21.62 0.25 -2.53
N SER A 60 -20.33 0.13 -2.80
CA SER A 60 -19.41 -0.62 -1.94
C SER A 60 -19.32 -0.02 -0.55
N PHE A 61 -19.23 1.30 -0.46
CA PHE A 61 -19.21 2.02 0.81
C PHE A 61 -20.50 1.80 1.62
N LEU A 62 -21.67 1.85 0.96
CA LEU A 62 -22.97 1.55 1.61
C LEU A 62 -23.05 0.10 2.09
N GLY A 63 -22.55 -0.87 1.33
CA GLY A 63 -22.44 -2.25 1.74
C GLY A 63 -21.56 -2.43 2.99
N ALA A 64 -20.42 -1.72 3.03
CA ALA A 64 -19.54 -1.69 4.19
C ALA A 64 -20.22 -1.09 5.44
N LEU A 65 -20.94 0.01 5.28
CA LEU A 65 -21.70 0.63 6.37
C LEU A 65 -22.80 -0.30 6.90
N ALA A 66 -23.55 -0.97 6.02
CA ALA A 66 -24.55 -1.93 6.43
C ALA A 66 -23.93 -3.09 7.23
N ALA A 67 -22.79 -3.63 6.78
CA ALA A 67 -22.03 -4.64 7.52
C ALA A 67 -21.57 -4.13 8.89
N SER A 68 -21.15 -2.86 8.97
CA SER A 68 -20.74 -2.20 10.22
C SER A 68 -21.88 -2.14 11.23
N VAL A 69 -23.07 -1.73 10.81
CA VAL A 69 -24.25 -1.63 11.67
C VAL A 69 -24.60 -3.00 12.26
N ILE A 70 -24.62 -4.05 11.43
CA ILE A 70 -24.88 -5.41 11.90
C ILE A 70 -23.80 -5.89 12.87
N ASN A 71 -22.53 -5.65 12.54
CA ASN A 71 -21.42 -6.03 13.42
C ASN A 71 -21.52 -5.33 14.79
N CYS A 72 -21.81 -4.03 14.82
CA CYS A 72 -22.00 -3.29 16.07
C CYS A 72 -23.16 -3.88 16.92
N TYR A 73 -24.26 -4.27 16.24
CA TYR A 73 -25.41 -4.86 16.93
C TYR A 73 -25.09 -6.26 17.51
N VAL A 74 -24.42 -7.11 16.74
CA VAL A 74 -24.11 -8.49 17.12
C VAL A 74 -22.98 -8.58 18.12
N SER A 75 -21.89 -7.83 17.89
CA SER A 75 -20.65 -7.92 18.69
C SER A 75 -20.62 -6.97 19.87
N LYS A 76 -21.60 -6.04 19.99
CA LYS A 76 -21.64 -4.97 20.98
C LYS A 76 -20.34 -4.13 21.01
N GLU A 77 -19.66 -4.04 19.88
CA GLU A 77 -18.42 -3.28 19.74
C GLU A 77 -18.68 -1.77 19.65
N PRO A 78 -17.75 -0.94 20.16
CA PRO A 78 -17.90 0.51 20.10
C PRO A 78 -17.78 1.05 18.66
N TYR A 79 -18.47 2.17 18.39
CA TYR A 79 -18.60 2.81 17.07
C TYR A 79 -17.27 3.26 16.43
N TYR A 80 -16.16 3.32 17.14
CA TYR A 80 -14.88 3.74 16.54
C TYR A 80 -14.38 2.79 15.43
N ASN A 81 -14.87 1.57 15.38
CA ASN A 81 -14.58 0.63 14.28
C ASN A 81 -15.21 1.02 12.93
N ILE A 82 -16.21 1.92 12.92
CA ILE A 82 -16.89 2.37 11.70
C ILE A 82 -15.89 3.01 10.73
N MET A 83 -14.93 3.80 11.20
CA MET A 83 -13.93 4.46 10.34
C MET A 83 -13.11 3.43 9.55
N ASN A 84 -12.64 2.38 10.22
CA ASN A 84 -11.85 1.34 9.56
C ASN A 84 -12.67 0.56 8.52
N ILE A 85 -13.94 0.26 8.84
CA ILE A 85 -14.86 -0.41 7.93
C ILE A 85 -15.18 0.49 6.72
N SER A 86 -15.37 1.78 6.94
CA SER A 86 -15.56 2.77 5.88
C SER A 86 -14.39 2.83 4.91
N ILE A 87 -13.15 2.80 5.43
CA ILE A 87 -11.93 2.73 4.60
C ILE A 87 -11.95 1.45 3.75
N GLN A 88 -12.29 0.30 4.36
CA GLN A 88 -12.36 -0.96 3.62
C GLN A 88 -13.39 -0.90 2.49
N GLY A 89 -14.58 -0.34 2.75
CA GLY A 89 -15.61 -0.17 1.73
C GLY A 89 -15.17 0.72 0.57
N LEU A 90 -14.50 1.85 0.87
CA LEU A 90 -13.93 2.72 -0.17
C LEU A 90 -12.84 2.02 -0.98
N LEU A 91 -11.95 1.28 -0.32
CA LEU A 91 -10.89 0.52 -1.00
C LEU A 91 -11.46 -0.57 -1.91
N ILE A 92 -12.47 -1.32 -1.46
CA ILE A 92 -13.13 -2.34 -2.30
C ILE A 92 -13.73 -1.68 -3.54
N GLY A 93 -14.48 -0.58 -3.36
CA GLY A 93 -15.12 0.10 -4.48
C GLY A 93 -14.12 0.69 -5.48
N LEU A 94 -13.03 1.28 -5.00
CA LEU A 94 -11.97 1.83 -5.87
C LEU A 94 -11.23 0.74 -6.66
N LEU A 95 -11.14 -0.48 -6.12
CA LEU A 95 -10.45 -1.60 -6.75
C LEU A 95 -11.33 -2.42 -7.69
N LEU A 96 -12.66 -2.23 -7.66
CA LEU A 96 -13.58 -2.89 -8.58
C LEU A 96 -13.70 -2.10 -9.89
N PRO A 97 -13.86 -2.79 -11.03
CA PRO A 97 -14.10 -2.15 -12.32
C PRO A 97 -15.42 -1.35 -12.33
N GLU A 98 -15.44 -0.24 -13.07
CA GLU A 98 -16.62 0.64 -13.17
C GLU A 98 -17.84 -0.02 -13.85
N VAL A 99 -17.62 -1.10 -14.59
CA VAL A 99 -18.66 -1.87 -15.26
C VAL A 99 -19.27 -2.99 -14.39
N TYR A 100 -18.80 -3.13 -13.16
CA TYR A 100 -19.24 -4.19 -12.26
C TYR A 100 -20.70 -3.93 -11.78
N PRO A 101 -21.60 -4.91 -11.79
CA PRO A 101 -23.01 -4.72 -11.40
C PRO A 101 -23.15 -4.24 -9.96
N LEU A 102 -23.87 -3.13 -9.74
CA LEU A 102 -24.00 -2.49 -8.43
C LEU A 102 -24.57 -3.43 -7.34
N SER A 103 -25.53 -4.28 -7.69
CA SER A 103 -26.08 -5.27 -6.74
C SER A 103 -25.03 -6.26 -6.25
N MET A 104 -24.16 -6.74 -7.14
CA MET A 104 -23.06 -7.63 -6.78
C MET A 104 -22.00 -6.91 -5.94
N VAL A 105 -21.68 -5.65 -6.28
CA VAL A 105 -20.77 -4.80 -5.50
C VAL A 105 -21.23 -4.69 -4.05
N PHE A 106 -22.53 -4.39 -3.86
CA PHE A 106 -23.12 -4.30 -2.52
C PHE A 106 -22.97 -5.61 -1.74
N VAL A 107 -23.39 -6.74 -2.35
CA VAL A 107 -23.34 -8.05 -1.70
C VAL A 107 -21.92 -8.47 -1.37
N ILE A 108 -20.98 -8.30 -2.29
CA ILE A 108 -19.56 -8.68 -2.08
C ILE A 108 -18.95 -7.84 -0.96
N SER A 109 -19.12 -6.52 -0.99
CA SER A 109 -18.59 -5.64 0.05
C SER A 109 -19.21 -5.96 1.41
N PHE A 110 -20.53 -6.09 1.48
CA PHE A 110 -21.26 -6.44 2.68
C PHE A 110 -20.82 -7.78 3.25
N ALA A 111 -20.89 -8.85 2.44
CA ALA A 111 -20.59 -10.20 2.89
C ALA A 111 -19.12 -10.36 3.31
N THR A 112 -18.18 -9.84 2.52
CA THR A 112 -16.75 -9.97 2.81
C THR A 112 -16.38 -9.28 4.12
N ILE A 113 -16.88 -8.07 4.35
CA ILE A 113 -16.61 -7.33 5.58
C ILE A 113 -17.30 -7.99 6.77
N LEU A 114 -18.56 -8.40 6.64
CA LEU A 114 -19.31 -9.05 7.71
C LEU A 114 -18.67 -10.38 8.13
N VAL A 115 -18.37 -11.25 7.16
CA VAL A 115 -17.71 -12.54 7.41
C VAL A 115 -16.35 -12.36 8.03
N SER A 116 -15.55 -11.41 7.52
CA SER A 116 -14.23 -11.14 8.09
C SER A 116 -14.31 -10.74 9.57
N ARG A 117 -15.30 -9.95 9.95
CA ARG A 117 -15.48 -9.48 11.33
C ARG A 117 -16.05 -10.52 12.27
N LEU A 118 -17.08 -11.26 11.84
CA LEU A 118 -17.78 -12.21 12.69
C LEU A 118 -17.05 -13.55 12.84
N ILE A 119 -16.36 -14.00 11.79
CA ILE A 119 -15.81 -15.37 11.74
C ILE A 119 -14.29 -15.33 11.90
N VAL A 120 -13.60 -14.53 11.07
CA VAL A 120 -12.13 -14.59 10.97
C VAL A 120 -11.46 -13.80 12.07
N PHE A 121 -12.03 -12.67 12.49
CA PHE A 121 -11.38 -11.72 13.39
C PHE A 121 -12.09 -11.57 14.74
N LYS A 122 -12.55 -12.65 15.31
CA LYS A 122 -13.03 -12.68 16.72
C LYS A 122 -11.96 -12.27 17.75
N GLY A 123 -10.84 -11.82 17.33
CA GLY A 123 -9.72 -11.33 18.12
C GLY A 123 -8.83 -10.38 17.32
N ILE A 124 -7.96 -9.73 17.99
CA ILE A 124 -7.19 -8.54 17.71
C ILE A 124 -6.32 -8.56 16.44
N ASN A 125 -6.15 -9.68 15.74
CA ASN A 125 -5.17 -9.81 14.65
C ASN A 125 -5.82 -10.04 13.29
N SER A 126 -6.16 -8.95 12.58
CA SER A 126 -6.47 -9.04 11.15
C SER A 126 -5.17 -9.15 10.35
N TRP A 127 -4.71 -10.36 10.12
CA TRP A 127 -3.53 -10.63 9.29
C TRP A 127 -3.82 -10.63 7.79
N ILE A 128 -5.10 -10.65 7.38
CA ILE A 128 -5.53 -10.62 5.98
C ILE A 128 -6.05 -9.23 5.63
N ASN A 129 -5.65 -8.74 4.46
CA ASN A 129 -6.20 -7.53 3.87
C ASN A 129 -7.58 -7.84 3.27
N VAL A 130 -8.65 -7.41 3.96
CA VAL A 130 -10.04 -7.66 3.56
C VAL A 130 -10.39 -7.08 2.19
N PRO A 131 -10.03 -5.84 1.84
CA PRO A 131 -10.19 -5.32 0.48
C PRO A 131 -9.56 -6.21 -0.59
N ALA A 132 -8.33 -6.67 -0.42
CA ALA A 132 -7.69 -7.55 -1.38
C ALA A 132 -8.45 -8.88 -1.53
N LEU A 133 -8.91 -9.46 -0.41
CA LEU A 133 -9.71 -10.68 -0.42
C LEU A 133 -11.05 -10.47 -1.16
N ALA A 134 -11.72 -9.33 -0.93
CA ALA A 134 -12.97 -8.99 -1.61
C ALA A 134 -12.81 -8.93 -3.13
N ILE A 135 -11.69 -8.39 -3.63
CA ILE A 135 -11.41 -8.33 -5.06
C ILE A 135 -11.18 -9.71 -5.66
N ILE A 136 -10.48 -10.59 -4.95
CA ILE A 136 -10.31 -11.99 -5.38
C ILE A 136 -11.66 -12.69 -5.47
N ILE A 137 -12.53 -12.52 -4.48
CA ILE A 137 -13.88 -13.09 -4.49
C ILE A 137 -14.70 -12.51 -5.65
N ALA A 138 -14.62 -11.19 -5.87
CA ALA A 138 -15.29 -10.54 -7.00
C ALA A 138 -14.84 -11.11 -8.34
N TRP A 139 -13.54 -11.39 -8.49
CA TRP A 139 -13.01 -12.03 -9.69
C TRP A 139 -13.62 -13.42 -9.93
N TYR A 140 -13.71 -14.26 -8.92
CA TYR A 140 -14.31 -15.59 -9.06
C TYR A 140 -15.80 -15.55 -9.37
N ILE A 141 -16.52 -14.54 -8.89
CA ILE A 141 -17.97 -14.39 -9.13
C ILE A 141 -18.24 -13.77 -10.51
N GLY A 142 -17.42 -12.83 -10.95
CA GLY A 142 -17.68 -12.04 -12.15
C GLY A 142 -16.43 -11.64 -12.92
N ASN A 143 -15.61 -12.62 -13.33
CA ASN A 143 -14.38 -12.38 -14.10
C ASN A 143 -14.63 -11.66 -15.43
N THR A 144 -15.80 -11.82 -16.03
CA THR A 144 -16.20 -11.19 -17.29
C THR A 144 -16.30 -9.66 -17.19
N PHE A 145 -16.48 -9.11 -16.00
CA PHE A 145 -16.54 -7.67 -15.77
C PHE A 145 -15.16 -7.03 -15.57
N PHE A 146 -14.13 -7.84 -15.34
CA PHE A 146 -12.77 -7.34 -15.24
C PHE A 146 -12.14 -7.22 -16.64
N PRO A 147 -11.30 -6.19 -16.87
CA PRO A 147 -10.52 -6.12 -18.11
C PRO A 147 -9.63 -7.36 -18.22
N GLN A 148 -9.63 -8.00 -19.39
CA GLN A 148 -8.82 -9.23 -19.58
C GLN A 148 -7.32 -8.94 -19.46
N PHE A 149 -6.87 -7.82 -20.01
CA PHE A 149 -5.48 -7.37 -19.92
C PHE A 149 -5.43 -5.84 -19.91
N ALA A 150 -4.72 -5.25 -18.99
CA ALA A 150 -4.47 -3.81 -19.00
C ALA A 150 -3.57 -3.43 -20.20
N ILE A 151 -2.62 -4.32 -20.56
CA ILE A 151 -1.67 -4.14 -21.67
C ILE A 151 -1.48 -5.51 -22.33
N SER A 152 -1.54 -5.57 -23.66
CA SER A 152 -1.31 -6.83 -24.37
C SER A 152 0.17 -7.24 -24.30
N SER A 153 0.42 -8.55 -24.36
CA SER A 153 1.77 -9.11 -24.31
C SER A 153 2.68 -8.58 -25.45
N GLU A 154 2.11 -8.25 -26.60
CA GLU A 154 2.85 -7.71 -27.75
C GLU A 154 3.52 -6.37 -27.42
N PHE A 155 2.86 -5.50 -26.68
CA PHE A 155 3.44 -4.22 -26.27
C PHE A 155 4.56 -4.38 -25.25
N LEU A 156 4.58 -5.46 -24.48
CA LEU A 156 5.62 -5.72 -23.49
C LEU A 156 6.96 -6.15 -24.09
N THR A 157 6.95 -6.62 -25.35
CA THR A 157 8.19 -6.94 -26.08
C THR A 157 8.88 -5.72 -26.66
N MET A 158 8.15 -4.61 -26.81
CA MET A 158 8.65 -3.39 -27.44
C MET A 158 9.44 -2.54 -26.45
N ARG A 159 10.51 -1.95 -26.92
CA ARG A 159 11.23 -0.91 -26.19
C ARG A 159 10.38 0.37 -26.16
N ASN A 160 10.24 0.98 -24.97
CA ASN A 160 9.45 2.20 -24.77
C ASN A 160 7.97 2.03 -25.18
N SER A 161 7.35 0.96 -24.73
CA SER A 161 5.93 0.65 -25.01
C SER A 161 4.99 1.79 -24.66
N SER A 162 5.27 2.54 -23.58
CA SER A 162 4.47 3.70 -23.19
C SER A 162 4.45 4.79 -24.25
N VAL A 163 5.59 5.08 -24.87
CA VAL A 163 5.68 6.09 -25.94
C VAL A 163 4.83 5.67 -27.13
N TYR A 164 4.95 4.40 -27.53
CA TYR A 164 4.16 3.84 -28.62
C TYR A 164 2.66 3.90 -28.35
N LEU A 165 2.23 3.51 -27.15
CA LEU A 165 0.81 3.51 -26.76
C LEU A 165 0.25 4.95 -26.70
N ILE A 166 1.01 5.91 -26.20
CA ILE A 166 0.61 7.32 -26.13
C ILE A 166 0.49 7.89 -27.56
N GLN A 167 1.48 7.67 -28.41
CA GLN A 167 1.47 8.20 -29.79
C GLN A 167 0.36 7.61 -30.66
N ASN A 168 -0.05 6.37 -30.39
CA ASN A 168 -1.15 5.72 -31.10
C ASN A 168 -2.53 5.98 -30.46
N GLY A 169 -2.62 6.87 -29.46
CA GLY A 169 -3.90 7.30 -28.89
C GLY A 169 -4.56 6.30 -27.93
N TYR A 170 -3.82 5.31 -27.43
CA TYR A 170 -4.33 4.40 -26.38
C TYR A 170 -4.58 5.11 -25.05
N PHE A 171 -3.81 6.18 -24.79
CA PHE A 171 -4.00 7.06 -23.66
C PHE A 171 -4.34 8.47 -24.17
N PRO A 172 -5.41 9.10 -23.69
CA PRO A 172 -5.77 10.45 -24.08
C PRO A 172 -4.76 11.46 -23.53
N ILE A 173 -4.38 12.41 -24.38
CA ILE A 173 -3.47 13.50 -24.03
C ILE A 173 -4.31 14.72 -23.66
N TYR A 174 -4.11 15.24 -22.46
CA TYR A 174 -4.76 16.47 -21.99
C TYR A 174 -4.09 17.70 -22.58
N SER A 175 -4.87 18.77 -22.76
CA SER A 175 -4.40 20.04 -23.35
C SER A 175 -3.26 20.73 -22.56
N PHE A 176 -3.16 20.45 -21.29
CA PHE A 176 -2.11 21.02 -20.43
C PHE A 176 -0.77 20.24 -20.49
N ASP A 177 -0.77 19.03 -21.09
CA ASP A 177 0.40 18.14 -21.11
C ASP A 177 1.61 18.80 -21.78
N ALA A 178 1.43 19.32 -23.00
CA ALA A 178 2.51 19.94 -23.75
C ALA A 178 3.21 21.07 -22.97
N SER A 179 2.44 21.91 -22.29
CA SER A 179 2.99 23.02 -21.51
C SER A 179 3.80 22.53 -20.30
N ILE A 180 3.28 21.55 -19.57
CA ILE A 180 3.94 20.99 -18.39
C ILE A 180 5.16 20.18 -18.83
N THR A 181 5.06 19.36 -19.86
CA THR A 181 6.16 18.57 -20.40
C THR A 181 7.31 19.47 -20.88
N ALA A 182 7.01 20.55 -21.58
CA ALA A 182 8.00 21.54 -22.00
C ALA A 182 8.71 22.19 -20.80
N TYR A 183 7.95 22.57 -19.75
CA TYR A 183 8.48 23.13 -18.53
C TYR A 183 9.41 22.15 -17.79
N LEU A 184 8.99 20.89 -17.63
CA LEU A 184 9.76 19.83 -16.98
C LEU A 184 11.05 19.52 -17.75
N ASN A 185 10.95 19.39 -19.08
CA ASN A 185 12.11 19.15 -19.94
C ASN A 185 13.15 20.28 -19.85
N LYS A 186 12.68 21.54 -19.83
CA LYS A 186 13.57 22.70 -19.76
C LYS A 186 14.26 22.87 -18.40
N ASN A 187 13.53 22.66 -17.28
CA ASN A 187 14.02 23.06 -15.95
C ASN A 187 14.53 21.87 -15.11
N ILE A 188 14.05 20.66 -15.35
CA ILE A 188 14.37 19.50 -14.51
C ILE A 188 15.15 18.46 -15.31
N PHE A 189 14.62 17.99 -16.43
CA PHE A 189 15.21 16.87 -17.17
C PHE A 189 16.44 17.29 -18.00
N SER A 190 16.56 18.58 -18.35
CA SER A 190 17.76 19.12 -18.96
C SER A 190 19.01 18.93 -18.09
N LEU A 191 18.88 18.91 -16.76
CA LEU A 191 19.99 18.67 -15.84
C LEU A 191 20.57 17.26 -15.98
N ALA A 192 19.76 16.29 -16.42
CA ALA A 192 20.14 14.90 -16.64
C ALA A 192 20.36 14.57 -18.11
N ASN A 193 20.32 15.55 -19.04
CA ASN A 193 20.32 15.35 -20.48
C ASN A 193 19.25 14.36 -20.97
N VAL A 194 18.08 14.35 -20.33
CA VAL A 194 16.93 13.52 -20.69
C VAL A 194 15.79 14.41 -21.17
N SER A 195 15.00 13.95 -22.11
CA SER A 195 13.75 14.58 -22.50
C SER A 195 12.62 13.56 -22.44
N ILE A 196 11.50 13.95 -21.88
CA ILE A 196 10.28 13.13 -21.83
C ILE A 196 9.38 13.58 -22.98
N PRO A 197 8.83 12.66 -23.81
CA PRO A 197 7.84 13.00 -24.81
C PRO A 197 6.50 13.42 -24.18
N GLU A 198 5.68 14.13 -24.94
CA GLU A 198 4.32 14.50 -24.54
C GLU A 198 3.46 13.25 -24.29
N GLY A 199 2.51 13.39 -23.35
CA GLY A 199 1.58 12.34 -22.97
C GLY A 199 1.94 11.61 -21.66
N PHE A 200 3.19 11.66 -21.19
CA PHE A 200 3.56 11.06 -19.89
C PHE A 200 2.95 11.79 -18.71
N VAL A 201 2.81 13.11 -18.78
CA VAL A 201 2.15 13.92 -17.75
C VAL A 201 0.67 13.57 -17.68
N SER A 202 0.03 13.37 -18.85
CA SER A 202 -1.37 12.92 -18.92
C SER A 202 -1.54 11.53 -18.33
N LEU A 203 -0.67 10.57 -18.66
CA LEU A 203 -0.68 9.21 -18.11
C LEU A 203 -0.49 9.20 -16.59
N PHE A 204 0.35 10.08 -16.09
CA PHE A 204 0.59 10.23 -14.66
C PHE A 204 -0.60 10.87 -13.93
N TRP A 205 -1.31 11.79 -14.59
CA TRP A 205 -2.52 12.43 -14.07
C TRP A 205 -3.71 11.49 -14.04
N ASP A 206 -4.05 10.86 -15.16
CA ASP A 206 -5.14 9.89 -15.31
C ASP A 206 -4.78 8.84 -16.36
N SER A 207 -4.62 7.60 -15.94
CA SER A 207 -4.34 6.48 -16.83
C SER A 207 -5.59 5.97 -17.58
N HIS A 208 -6.77 6.52 -17.33
CA HIS A 208 -8.07 6.10 -17.89
C HIS A 208 -8.39 4.61 -17.72
N SER A 209 -7.84 3.99 -16.65
CA SER A 209 -8.13 2.61 -16.33
C SER A 209 -9.61 2.43 -15.96
N ILE A 210 -10.19 1.29 -16.35
CA ILE A 210 -11.54 0.86 -15.95
C ILE A 210 -11.63 0.65 -14.43
N ILE A 211 -10.48 0.40 -13.76
CA ILE A 211 -10.38 0.26 -12.32
C ILE A 211 -9.99 1.61 -11.72
N PRO A 212 -10.85 2.26 -10.93
CA PRO A 212 -10.63 3.61 -10.41
C PRO A 212 -9.32 3.79 -9.63
N ALA A 213 -8.92 2.80 -8.84
CA ALA A 213 -7.68 2.83 -8.06
C ALA A 213 -6.40 2.98 -8.91
N PHE A 214 -6.45 2.62 -10.19
CA PHE A 214 -5.28 2.66 -11.08
C PHE A 214 -5.19 3.97 -11.86
N ARG A 215 -6.18 4.87 -11.73
CA ARG A 215 -6.29 6.07 -12.56
C ARG A 215 -5.39 7.21 -12.10
N PHE A 216 -5.56 7.65 -10.86
CA PHE A 216 -5.00 8.92 -10.39
C PHE A 216 -3.67 8.74 -9.66
N ASN A 217 -2.62 8.45 -10.43
CA ASN A 217 -1.29 8.18 -9.88
C ASN A 217 -0.68 9.37 -9.16
N PHE A 218 -0.90 10.59 -9.67
CA PHE A 218 -0.45 11.82 -9.03
C PHE A 218 -1.01 11.98 -7.62
N ILE A 219 -2.32 11.76 -7.44
CA ILE A 219 -2.98 11.84 -6.13
C ILE A 219 -2.49 10.73 -5.20
N THR A 220 -2.22 9.54 -5.75
CA THR A 220 -1.65 8.43 -4.99
C THR A 220 -0.27 8.79 -4.44
N ILE A 221 0.58 9.48 -5.21
CA ILE A 221 1.90 9.94 -4.74
C ILE A 221 1.76 11.03 -3.67
N ILE A 222 0.86 12.00 -3.85
CA ILE A 222 0.58 12.99 -2.80
C ILE A 222 0.12 12.30 -1.52
N SER A 223 -0.76 11.31 -1.64
CA SER A 223 -1.22 10.50 -0.51
C SER A 223 -0.08 9.77 0.18
N ALA A 224 0.89 9.24 -0.58
CA ALA A 224 2.09 8.61 -0.03
C ALA A 224 2.92 9.60 0.80
N ILE A 225 3.15 10.81 0.28
CA ILE A 225 3.91 11.86 0.99
C ILE A 225 3.23 12.17 2.33
N VAL A 226 1.90 12.36 2.33
CA VAL A 226 1.14 12.68 3.55
C VAL A 226 1.18 11.51 4.55
N LEU A 227 0.98 10.26 4.11
CA LEU A 227 0.93 9.10 4.99
C LEU A 227 2.30 8.76 5.60
N PHE A 228 3.38 8.97 4.85
CA PHE A 228 4.73 8.62 5.32
C PHE A 228 5.39 9.76 6.12
N SER A 229 4.87 10.99 6.06
CA SER A 229 5.45 12.14 6.78
C SER A 229 5.44 11.99 8.29
N ASP A 230 4.42 11.34 8.87
CA ASP A 230 4.24 11.21 10.31
C ASP A 230 4.77 9.92 10.92
N ASN A 231 5.54 9.12 10.17
CA ASN A 231 6.03 7.80 10.60
C ASN A 231 4.94 6.80 11.07
N ALA A 232 3.66 7.09 10.80
CA ALA A 232 2.56 6.17 11.06
C ALA A 232 2.69 4.91 10.18
N PHE A 233 3.16 5.11 8.95
CA PHE A 233 3.51 4.08 8.00
C PHE A 233 5.00 4.16 7.64
N SER A 234 5.62 3.01 7.42
CA SER A 234 7.03 2.94 7.07
C SER A 234 7.23 3.14 5.56
N MET A 235 8.02 4.13 5.15
CA MET A 235 8.38 4.31 3.75
C MET A 235 9.24 3.14 3.21
N ILE A 236 9.87 2.36 4.08
CA ILE A 236 10.80 1.28 3.70
C ILE A 236 10.10 0.22 2.83
N ILE A 237 8.93 -0.28 3.27
CA ILE A 237 8.24 -1.36 2.58
C ILE A 237 7.83 -0.95 1.16
N PRO A 238 7.11 0.16 0.93
CA PRO A 238 6.73 0.60 -0.41
C PRO A 238 7.92 0.89 -1.32
N SER A 239 8.98 1.48 -0.77
CA SER A 239 10.17 1.80 -1.55
C SER A 239 10.85 0.55 -2.09
N PHE A 240 11.13 -0.45 -1.24
CA PHE A 240 11.71 -1.70 -1.69
C PHE A 240 10.77 -2.49 -2.61
N PHE A 241 9.47 -2.51 -2.30
CA PHE A 241 8.44 -3.16 -3.10
C PHE A 241 8.41 -2.62 -4.54
N LEU A 242 8.26 -1.30 -4.70
CA LEU A 242 8.18 -0.66 -6.01
C LEU A 242 9.52 -0.71 -6.76
N THR A 243 10.65 -0.53 -6.07
CA THR A 243 11.98 -0.58 -6.70
C THR A 243 12.28 -1.97 -7.23
N VAL A 244 12.08 -3.02 -6.43
CA VAL A 244 12.33 -4.40 -6.86
C VAL A 244 11.41 -4.77 -8.02
N TYR A 245 10.12 -4.45 -7.91
CA TYR A 245 9.16 -4.67 -9.00
C TYR A 245 9.60 -3.98 -10.29
N ALA A 246 9.91 -2.68 -10.23
CA ALA A 246 10.33 -1.89 -11.40
C ALA A 246 11.61 -2.41 -12.04
N VAL A 247 12.61 -2.77 -11.23
CA VAL A 247 13.88 -3.34 -11.72
C VAL A 247 13.65 -4.68 -12.41
N LEU A 248 12.86 -5.57 -11.81
CA LEU A 248 12.56 -6.87 -12.42
C LEU A 248 11.77 -6.73 -13.72
N VAL A 249 10.79 -5.82 -13.78
CA VAL A 249 10.07 -5.49 -15.02
C VAL A 249 11.03 -5.00 -16.08
N ARG A 250 11.92 -4.05 -15.73
CA ARG A 250 12.91 -3.49 -16.66
C ARG A 250 13.80 -4.57 -17.26
N LEU A 251 14.28 -5.48 -16.42
CA LEU A 251 15.26 -6.47 -16.83
C LEU A 251 14.64 -7.66 -17.56
N PHE A 252 13.54 -8.20 -17.05
CA PHE A 252 13.09 -9.55 -17.44
C PHE A 252 11.82 -9.59 -18.27
N VAL A 253 10.90 -8.61 -18.19
CA VAL A 253 9.62 -8.71 -18.89
C VAL A 253 9.77 -8.89 -20.40
N PRO A 254 10.58 -8.10 -21.14
CA PRO A 254 10.73 -8.31 -22.57
C PRO A 254 11.32 -9.67 -22.88
N TYR A 255 12.29 -10.13 -22.10
CA TYR A 255 12.92 -11.44 -22.30
C TYR A 255 11.93 -12.59 -22.18
N LEU A 256 10.98 -12.52 -21.23
CA LEU A 256 9.94 -13.54 -21.07
C LEU A 256 8.99 -13.65 -22.28
N PHE A 257 8.86 -12.56 -23.04
CA PHE A 257 8.02 -12.50 -24.27
C PHE A 257 8.83 -12.56 -25.57
N GLY A 258 10.10 -12.93 -25.52
CA GLY A 258 10.96 -13.09 -26.70
C GLY A 258 11.67 -11.80 -27.15
N GLY A 259 11.64 -10.74 -26.35
CA GLY A 259 12.38 -9.51 -26.57
C GLY A 259 13.79 -9.55 -25.95
N ALA A 260 14.51 -8.43 -26.02
CA ALA A 260 15.86 -8.31 -25.45
C ALA A 260 15.81 -7.94 -23.95
N ILE A 261 16.81 -8.38 -23.20
CA ILE A 261 16.99 -8.02 -21.78
C ILE A 261 17.16 -6.50 -21.64
N ASN A 262 16.68 -5.94 -20.52
CA ASN A 262 16.82 -4.53 -20.16
C ASN A 262 16.09 -3.55 -21.09
N GLN A 263 14.98 -3.95 -21.67
CA GLN A 263 14.13 -3.10 -22.52
C GLN A 263 12.73 -2.88 -21.96
N GLY A 264 12.37 -3.46 -20.81
CA GLY A 264 11.05 -3.33 -20.20
C GLY A 264 10.68 -1.89 -19.84
N ASP A 265 9.40 -1.56 -19.97
CA ASP A 265 8.85 -0.25 -19.62
C ASP A 265 8.35 -0.25 -18.17
N MET A 266 9.24 0.12 -17.26
CA MET A 266 8.90 0.18 -15.83
C MET A 266 7.91 1.30 -15.50
N ILE A 267 7.89 2.40 -16.26
CA ILE A 267 6.97 3.52 -16.01
C ILE A 267 5.55 3.08 -16.32
N LEU A 268 5.35 2.48 -17.49
CA LEU A 268 4.06 1.92 -17.87
C LEU A 268 3.55 0.90 -16.82
N ALA A 269 4.41 -0.04 -16.45
CA ALA A 269 4.05 -1.05 -15.46
C ALA A 269 3.67 -0.46 -14.10
N LEU A 270 4.38 0.56 -13.61
CA LEU A 270 4.06 1.20 -12.33
C LEU A 270 2.74 1.99 -12.39
N LEU A 271 2.49 2.71 -13.50
CA LEU A 271 1.34 3.62 -13.58
C LEU A 271 0.02 2.92 -13.97
N THR A 272 0.08 1.76 -14.65
CA THR A 272 -1.14 1.09 -15.15
C THR A 272 -1.53 -0.18 -14.39
N SER A 273 -0.62 -0.80 -13.64
CA SER A 273 -0.86 -2.06 -12.95
C SER A 273 -1.50 -1.94 -11.57
N GLY A 274 -1.70 -0.72 -11.06
CA GLY A 274 -2.18 -0.49 -9.69
C GLY A 274 -1.16 -0.76 -8.59
N MET A 275 0.12 -1.04 -8.96
CA MET A 275 1.17 -1.27 -7.98
C MET A 275 1.43 -0.06 -7.10
N LEU A 276 1.36 1.15 -7.68
CA LEU A 276 1.54 2.38 -6.93
C LEU A 276 0.46 2.56 -5.86
N PHE A 277 -0.80 2.34 -6.21
CA PHE A 277 -1.92 2.39 -5.26
C PHE A 277 -1.78 1.32 -4.17
N SER A 278 -1.43 0.09 -4.56
CA SER A 278 -1.23 -1.01 -3.64
C SER A 278 -0.10 -0.78 -2.65
N ALA A 279 1.00 -0.16 -3.10
CA ALA A 279 2.14 0.20 -2.27
C ALA A 279 1.78 1.21 -1.17
N VAL A 280 0.87 2.12 -1.47
CA VAL A 280 0.48 3.19 -0.53
C VAL A 280 -0.65 2.75 0.39
N PHE A 281 -1.69 2.13 -0.14
CA PHE A 281 -2.95 1.91 0.57
C PHE A 281 -3.18 0.46 1.03
N LEU A 282 -2.50 -0.55 0.47
CA LEU A 282 -2.81 -1.95 0.74
C LEU A 282 -1.69 -2.70 1.45
N ILE A 283 -0.43 -2.54 1.03
CA ILE A 283 0.67 -3.38 1.52
C ILE A 283 0.95 -3.18 3.01
N GLN A 284 0.68 -1.99 3.54
CA GLN A 284 0.86 -1.64 4.94
C GLN A 284 -0.48 -1.54 5.67
N TRP A 285 -1.27 -2.60 5.62
CA TRP A 285 -2.52 -2.64 6.37
C TRP A 285 -2.27 -2.89 7.87
N TYR A 286 -3.20 -2.45 8.70
CA TYR A 286 -3.13 -2.63 10.16
C TYR A 286 -2.83 -4.08 10.55
N GLY A 287 -1.73 -4.30 11.26
CA GLY A 287 -1.32 -5.63 11.72
C GLY A 287 -0.54 -6.50 10.72
N THR A 288 -0.35 -6.03 9.48
CA THR A 288 0.40 -6.76 8.43
C THR A 288 1.79 -6.18 8.19
N ILE A 289 2.43 -5.60 9.21
CA ILE A 289 3.75 -4.96 9.08
C ILE A 289 4.73 -5.65 10.04
N PRO A 290 5.93 -6.05 9.59
CA PRO A 290 7.00 -6.48 10.46
C PRO A 290 7.47 -5.36 11.40
N VAL A 291 7.94 -5.72 12.58
CA VAL A 291 8.37 -4.76 13.60
C VAL A 291 9.78 -4.23 13.30
N THR A 292 10.69 -5.12 12.90
CA THR A 292 12.08 -4.78 12.66
C THR A 292 12.31 -4.13 11.30
N VAL A 293 13.36 -3.31 11.20
CA VAL A 293 13.78 -2.71 9.92
C VAL A 293 14.15 -3.80 8.91
N GLY A 294 14.87 -4.84 9.35
CA GLY A 294 15.24 -5.98 8.51
C GLY A 294 14.01 -6.71 7.97
N GLY A 295 13.00 -6.97 8.82
CA GLY A 295 11.74 -7.57 8.40
C GLY A 295 10.98 -6.72 7.38
N LYS A 296 10.97 -5.38 7.55
CA LYS A 296 10.35 -4.45 6.59
C LYS A 296 11.03 -4.48 5.22
N VAL A 297 12.37 -4.48 5.19
CA VAL A 297 13.14 -4.60 3.94
C VAL A 297 12.88 -5.95 3.27
N THR A 298 12.93 -7.03 4.03
CA THR A 298 12.67 -8.39 3.51
C THR A 298 11.25 -8.50 2.94
N LEU A 299 10.24 -8.00 3.67
CA LEU A 299 8.87 -7.97 3.18
C LEU A 299 8.75 -7.19 1.86
N GLY A 300 9.36 -6.00 1.78
CA GLY A 300 9.34 -5.18 0.57
C GLY A 300 9.97 -5.90 -0.63
N ILE A 301 11.15 -6.51 -0.44
CA ILE A 301 11.84 -7.25 -1.51
C ILE A 301 11.02 -8.46 -1.98
N VAL A 302 10.58 -9.30 -1.04
CA VAL A 302 9.84 -10.52 -1.38
C VAL A 302 8.50 -10.19 -2.03
N SER A 303 7.78 -9.19 -1.51
CA SER A 303 6.54 -8.72 -2.13
C SER A 303 6.75 -8.16 -3.53
N GLY A 304 7.87 -7.46 -3.78
CA GLY A 304 8.25 -6.98 -5.11
C GLY A 304 8.51 -8.12 -6.11
N ILE A 305 9.15 -9.19 -5.67
CA ILE A 305 9.37 -10.40 -6.47
C ILE A 305 8.02 -11.09 -6.78
N ILE A 306 7.14 -11.23 -5.78
CA ILE A 306 5.81 -11.81 -5.98
C ILE A 306 4.99 -10.97 -6.95
N ALA A 307 5.02 -9.64 -6.81
CA ALA A 307 4.36 -8.74 -7.72
C ALA A 307 4.87 -8.93 -9.16
N PHE A 308 6.17 -9.08 -9.34
CA PHE A 308 6.75 -9.36 -10.65
C PHE A 308 6.21 -10.66 -11.25
N VAL A 309 6.13 -11.74 -10.47
CA VAL A 309 5.64 -13.04 -10.96
C VAL A 309 4.15 -13.00 -11.30
N ILE A 310 3.33 -12.33 -10.47
CA ILE A 310 1.86 -12.36 -10.61
C ILE A 310 1.35 -11.25 -11.55
N VAL A 311 1.88 -10.04 -11.41
CA VAL A 311 1.43 -8.84 -12.14
C VAL A 311 2.46 -8.36 -13.13
N GLY A 312 3.70 -8.84 -13.04
CA GLY A 312 4.90 -8.30 -13.66
C GLY A 312 4.83 -8.07 -15.14
N CYS A 313 3.94 -8.77 -15.80
CA CYS A 313 3.65 -8.58 -17.20
C CYS A 313 2.53 -7.55 -17.43
N GLY A 314 2.03 -6.89 -16.37
CA GLY A 314 0.96 -5.89 -16.48
C GLY A 314 -0.39 -6.43 -16.92
N THR A 315 -0.52 -7.75 -16.98
CA THR A 315 -1.60 -8.43 -17.69
C THR A 315 -2.75 -8.84 -16.78
N SER A 316 -2.54 -8.88 -15.47
CA SER A 316 -3.61 -9.29 -14.54
C SER A 316 -4.26 -8.10 -13.84
N PRO A 317 -5.55 -7.83 -14.03
CA PRO A 317 -6.25 -6.75 -13.34
C PRO A 317 -6.42 -7.03 -11.83
N VAL A 318 -6.28 -8.29 -11.41
CA VAL A 318 -6.45 -8.74 -10.02
C VAL A 318 -5.11 -9.17 -9.39
N GLY A 319 -4.04 -9.19 -10.18
CA GLY A 319 -2.74 -9.67 -9.73
C GLY A 319 -2.21 -8.94 -8.51
N MET A 320 -2.51 -7.64 -8.37
CA MET A 320 -2.13 -6.88 -7.18
C MET A 320 -2.84 -7.39 -5.91
N ALA A 321 -4.11 -7.82 -5.99
CA ALA A 321 -4.82 -8.36 -4.84
C ALA A 321 -4.20 -9.68 -4.37
N TYR A 322 -3.84 -10.57 -5.29
CA TYR A 322 -3.08 -11.78 -4.97
C TYR A 322 -1.72 -11.44 -4.35
N THR A 323 -0.99 -10.49 -4.92
CA THR A 323 0.29 -10.03 -4.36
C THR A 323 0.16 -9.60 -2.91
N ILE A 324 -0.86 -8.82 -2.57
CA ILE A 324 -1.11 -8.35 -1.21
C ILE A 324 -1.44 -9.51 -0.26
N ILE A 325 -2.26 -10.47 -0.68
CA ILE A 325 -2.57 -11.64 0.16
C ILE A 325 -1.32 -12.49 0.41
N PHE A 326 -0.52 -12.77 -0.61
CA PHE A 326 0.75 -13.48 -0.42
C PHE A 326 1.73 -12.70 0.48
N SER A 327 1.79 -11.37 0.32
CA SER A 327 2.60 -10.51 1.19
C SER A 327 2.15 -10.59 2.65
N ASN A 328 0.85 -10.68 2.92
CA ASN A 328 0.31 -10.85 4.26
C ASN A 328 0.73 -12.17 4.88
N ILE A 329 0.70 -13.27 4.12
CA ILE A 329 1.16 -14.59 4.58
C ILE A 329 2.65 -14.53 4.94
N ILE A 330 3.47 -13.92 4.10
CA ILE A 330 4.90 -13.76 4.35
C ILE A 330 5.15 -12.88 5.57
N CYS A 331 4.39 -11.79 5.73
CA CYS A 331 4.49 -10.95 6.91
C CYS A 331 4.20 -11.74 8.20
N MET A 332 3.19 -12.61 8.19
CA MET A 332 2.89 -13.47 9.34
C MET A 332 4.09 -14.37 9.68
N ILE A 333 4.71 -15.00 8.68
CA ILE A 333 5.89 -15.82 8.86
C ILE A 333 7.06 -15.00 9.43
N LEU A 334 7.33 -13.82 8.85
CA LEU A 334 8.39 -12.93 9.33
C LEU A 334 8.18 -12.52 10.78
N ARG A 335 6.94 -12.21 11.19
CA ARG A 335 6.63 -11.85 12.58
C ARG A 335 6.91 -12.98 13.56
N ILE A 336 6.60 -14.23 13.21
CA ILE A 336 6.93 -15.39 14.04
C ILE A 336 8.45 -15.48 14.26
N PHE A 337 9.24 -15.26 13.20
CA PHE A 337 10.69 -15.23 13.33
C PHE A 337 11.20 -14.06 14.18
N GLU A 338 10.61 -12.87 14.02
CA GLU A 338 10.95 -11.69 14.82
C GLU A 338 10.64 -11.91 16.30
N GLU A 339 9.47 -12.43 16.64
CA GLU A 339 9.08 -12.75 18.02
C GLU A 339 10.06 -13.73 18.65
N LYS A 340 10.36 -14.84 17.97
CA LYS A 340 11.33 -15.84 18.47
C LYS A 340 12.72 -15.24 18.69
N ASN A 341 13.18 -14.39 17.78
CA ASN A 341 14.48 -13.74 17.93
C ASN A 341 14.49 -12.72 19.09
N ASN A 342 13.40 -11.99 19.28
CA ASN A 342 13.24 -11.05 20.39
C ASN A 342 13.22 -11.76 21.73
N ASP A 343 12.56 -12.92 21.84
CA ASP A 343 12.56 -13.74 23.05
C ASP A 343 13.97 -14.24 23.41
N ILE A 344 14.75 -14.65 22.42
CA ILE A 344 16.14 -15.05 22.63
C ILE A 344 17.00 -13.87 23.13
N ILE A 345 16.80 -12.67 22.54
CA ILE A 345 17.53 -11.47 22.95
C ILE A 345 17.12 -11.07 24.36
N ALA A 346 15.82 -11.05 24.66
CA ALA A 346 15.29 -10.73 25.97
C ALA A 346 15.82 -11.69 27.04
N GLY A 347 15.84 -13.01 26.75
CA GLY A 347 16.40 -14.02 27.65
C GLY A 347 17.89 -13.77 27.94
N ARG A 348 18.70 -13.43 26.93
CA ARG A 348 20.11 -13.08 27.13
C ARG A 348 20.31 -11.83 27.97
N VAL A 349 19.46 -10.81 27.78
CA VAL A 349 19.50 -9.57 28.57
C VAL A 349 19.16 -9.87 30.03
N VAL A 350 18.10 -10.61 30.30
CA VAL A 350 17.71 -11.01 31.65
C VAL A 350 18.81 -11.77 32.35
N MET A 351 19.40 -12.79 31.70
CA MET A 351 20.51 -13.56 32.27
C MET A 351 21.74 -12.69 32.58
N LYS A 352 22.04 -11.72 31.72
CA LYS A 352 23.18 -10.80 31.96
C LYS A 352 22.95 -9.92 33.18
N TYR A 353 21.71 -9.45 33.37
CA TYR A 353 21.40 -8.60 34.54
C TYR A 353 21.26 -9.42 35.84
N SER A 354 20.73 -10.64 35.80
CA SER A 354 20.69 -11.53 36.99
C SER A 354 22.09 -11.92 37.45
N ALA A 355 22.97 -12.33 36.54
CA ALA A 355 24.37 -12.65 36.85
C ALA A 355 25.13 -11.43 37.42
N LYS A 356 24.84 -10.21 36.95
CA LYS A 356 25.43 -8.99 37.50
C LYS A 356 24.92 -8.67 38.90
N ALA A 357 23.63 -8.88 39.17
CA ALA A 357 23.03 -8.68 40.48
C ALA A 357 23.53 -9.71 41.51
N GLU A 358 23.75 -10.97 41.08
CA GLU A 358 24.36 -12.00 41.94
C GLU A 358 25.82 -11.68 42.30
N ALA A 359 26.61 -11.21 41.33
CA ALA A 359 27.99 -10.80 41.54
C ALA A 359 28.08 -9.60 42.54
N GLU A 360 27.19 -8.59 42.40
CA GLU A 360 27.13 -7.45 43.32
C GLU A 360 26.62 -7.81 44.72
N SER A 361 25.82 -8.88 44.84
CA SER A 361 25.37 -9.40 46.14
C SER A 361 26.39 -10.30 46.83
N GLY A 362 27.21 -11.02 46.06
CA GLY A 362 28.30 -11.85 46.57
C GLY A 362 29.47 -11.04 47.14
N ASP A 363 29.76 -9.87 46.58
CA ASP A 363 30.84 -8.97 47.08
C ASP A 363 30.47 -8.20 48.38
N LYS A 364 29.27 -8.39 48.89
CA LYS A 364 28.77 -7.76 50.13
C LYS A 364 28.75 -8.71 51.32
N LYS A 365 29.23 -9.92 51.20
CA LYS A 365 29.47 -10.83 52.29
C LYS A 365 30.97 -10.96 52.54
#